data_c896f8423472189582714d5dd6283df0
#
_entry.id   c896f8423472189582714d5dd6283df0
#
_cell.length_a   1.000
_cell.length_b   1.000
_cell.length_c   1.000
_cell.angle_alpha   90.00
_cell.angle_beta   90.00
_cell.angle_gamma   90.00
#
_symmetry.space_group_name_H-M   'P 1'
#
loop_
_entity.id
_entity.type
_entity.pdbx_description
1 polymer ?
#
loop_
_entity_poly.entity_id
_entity_poly.type
_entity_poly.pdbx_seq_one_letter_code
_entity_poly.pdbx_strand_id
1 'polypeptide(L)'
;MGFQRARSAEQRQERRETIMAAAAGMLGEMPVAALTLSELSRRVGLAKSNVLRYFESREEVLLEVLMRSATACIVELDEAWAAEVLGDAALPERIEAFAAVYARVAAAHPDLLDLVSAQASVLERNVSTEAIVRFKRAALAGLDTLSSVITRAIPELGDDAPVVGSLMLTLSGAVYAQAEQSRLCESAYLVDPALAVFRVELVPALQSAVATVIAGTLAR
;
A
#
# COMPACT_ATOMS: atom_id res chain seq x y z
N MET A 1 -1.39 41.50 -6.78
CA MET A 1 -0.35 40.44 -6.82
C MET A 1 -0.79 39.07 -6.27
N GLY A 2 -1.85 38.93 -5.45
CA GLY A 2 -2.37 37.67 -4.92
C GLY A 2 -2.98 36.73 -5.97
N PHE A 3 -3.77 37.24 -6.89
CA PHE A 3 -4.53 36.47 -7.86
C PHE A 3 -3.69 35.69 -8.89
N GLN A 4 -2.58 36.29 -9.36
CA GLN A 4 -1.65 35.61 -10.28
C GLN A 4 -0.87 34.47 -9.60
N ARG A 5 -0.49 34.63 -8.31
CA ARG A 5 0.19 33.59 -7.54
C ARG A 5 -0.73 32.43 -7.23
N ALA A 6 -1.98 32.67 -6.88
CA ALA A 6 -3.00 31.64 -6.65
C ALA A 6 -3.23 30.80 -7.92
N ARG A 7 -3.44 31.46 -9.08
CA ARG A 7 -3.61 30.79 -10.37
C ARG A 7 -2.42 29.94 -10.79
N SER A 8 -1.18 30.42 -10.49
CA SER A 8 0.04 29.66 -10.75
C SER A 8 0.18 28.45 -9.83
N ALA A 9 -0.27 28.53 -8.57
CA ALA A 9 -0.26 27.41 -7.63
C ALA A 9 -1.31 26.35 -8.03
N GLU A 10 -2.51 26.76 -8.40
CA GLU A 10 -3.56 25.87 -8.90
C GLU A 10 -3.11 25.12 -10.16
N GLN A 11 -2.53 25.82 -11.14
CA GLN A 11 -1.99 25.18 -12.35
C GLN A 11 -0.86 24.20 -12.05
N ARG A 12 -0.01 24.52 -11.05
CA ARG A 12 1.05 23.60 -10.62
C ARG A 12 0.46 22.34 -9.99
N GLN A 13 -0.55 22.48 -9.14
CA GLN A 13 -1.22 21.36 -8.50
C GLN A 13 -1.94 20.48 -9.54
N GLU A 14 -2.67 21.06 -10.47
CA GLU A 14 -3.33 20.34 -11.56
C GLU A 14 -2.33 19.49 -12.38
N ARG A 15 -1.13 20.03 -12.64
CA ARG A 15 -0.08 19.27 -13.32
C ARG A 15 0.48 18.14 -12.48
N ARG A 16 0.65 18.35 -11.17
CA ARG A 16 1.04 17.25 -10.26
C ARG A 16 0.00 16.13 -10.27
N GLU A 17 -1.28 16.48 -10.18
CA GLU A 17 -2.39 15.51 -10.25
C GLU A 17 -2.37 14.72 -11.58
N THR A 18 -2.16 15.38 -12.71
CA THR A 18 -2.06 14.73 -14.01
C THR A 18 -0.91 13.71 -14.05
N ILE A 19 0.26 14.07 -13.52
CA ILE A 19 1.43 13.18 -13.47
C ILE A 19 1.15 11.98 -12.55
N MET A 20 0.57 12.22 -11.38
CA MET A 20 0.24 11.16 -10.41
C MET A 20 -0.82 10.21 -10.95
N ALA A 21 -1.87 10.73 -11.60
CA ALA A 21 -2.91 9.91 -12.22
C ALA A 21 -2.34 9.02 -13.34
N ALA A 22 -1.41 9.56 -14.14
CA ALA A 22 -0.72 8.77 -15.16
C ALA A 22 0.16 7.66 -14.53
N ALA A 23 0.89 7.98 -13.46
CA ALA A 23 1.70 6.99 -12.74
C ALA A 23 0.83 5.88 -12.13
N ALA A 24 -0.28 6.24 -11.48
CA ALA A 24 -1.23 5.27 -10.94
C ALA A 24 -1.83 4.37 -12.05
N GLY A 25 -2.24 4.95 -13.18
CA GLY A 25 -2.71 4.16 -14.33
C GLY A 25 -1.65 3.20 -14.88
N MET A 26 -0.38 3.62 -14.90
CA MET A 26 0.73 2.75 -15.33
C MET A 26 0.98 1.59 -14.38
N LEU A 27 0.80 1.77 -13.06
CA LEU A 27 0.94 0.69 -12.07
C LEU A 27 -0.12 -0.40 -12.21
N GLY A 28 -1.28 -0.08 -12.80
CA GLY A 28 -2.26 -1.09 -13.19
C GLY A 28 -1.85 -1.91 -14.43
N GLU A 29 -0.84 -1.46 -15.19
CA GLU A 29 -0.38 -2.10 -16.43
C GLU A 29 0.99 -2.78 -16.28
N MET A 30 1.82 -2.34 -15.33
CA MET A 30 3.20 -2.80 -15.14
C MET A 30 3.66 -2.69 -13.68
N PRO A 31 4.61 -3.54 -13.24
CA PRO A 31 5.14 -3.46 -11.88
C PRO A 31 5.94 -2.17 -11.65
N VAL A 32 6.07 -1.78 -10.37
CA VAL A 32 6.85 -0.60 -9.92
C VAL A 32 8.26 -0.59 -10.51
N ALA A 33 8.92 -1.73 -10.59
CA ALA A 33 10.27 -1.85 -11.12
C ALA A 33 10.37 -1.44 -12.61
N ALA A 34 9.32 -1.63 -13.40
CA ALA A 34 9.29 -1.31 -14.83
C ALA A 34 8.90 0.15 -15.11
N LEU A 35 8.24 0.84 -14.17
CA LEU A 35 7.84 2.23 -14.35
C LEU A 35 9.06 3.15 -14.30
N THR A 36 9.43 3.75 -15.43
CA THR A 36 10.55 4.68 -15.53
C THR A 36 10.07 6.13 -15.69
N LEU A 37 10.94 7.10 -15.31
CA LEU A 37 10.64 8.51 -15.56
C LEU A 37 10.45 8.81 -17.05
N SER A 38 11.15 8.08 -17.94
CA SER A 38 11.00 8.22 -19.39
C SER A 38 9.63 7.82 -19.86
N GLU A 39 9.16 6.68 -19.39
CA GLU A 39 7.85 6.15 -19.75
C GLU A 39 6.73 7.03 -19.19
N LEU A 40 6.85 7.47 -17.93
CA LEU A 40 5.92 8.42 -17.34
C LEU A 40 5.86 9.73 -18.11
N SER A 41 7.01 10.29 -18.49
CA SER A 41 7.10 11.53 -19.28
C SER A 41 6.41 11.37 -20.64
N ARG A 42 6.61 10.22 -21.30
CA ARG A 42 5.93 9.89 -22.57
C ARG A 42 4.43 9.79 -22.40
N ARG A 43 3.96 9.14 -21.33
CA ARG A 43 2.55 8.95 -21.00
C ARG A 43 1.82 10.28 -20.80
N VAL A 44 2.46 11.24 -20.11
CA VAL A 44 1.87 12.57 -19.85
C VAL A 44 2.12 13.60 -20.96
N GLY A 45 2.84 13.24 -22.03
CA GLY A 45 3.16 14.14 -23.12
C GLY A 45 4.12 15.28 -22.75
N LEU A 46 5.00 15.06 -21.77
CA LEU A 46 5.95 16.07 -21.28
C LEU A 46 7.40 15.61 -21.51
N ALA A 47 8.33 16.55 -21.68
CA ALA A 47 9.75 16.24 -21.56
C ALA A 47 10.10 15.86 -20.10
N LYS A 48 11.08 14.97 -19.90
CA LYS A 48 11.56 14.58 -18.54
C LYS A 48 11.89 15.80 -17.65
N SER A 49 12.56 16.80 -18.22
CA SER A 49 12.91 18.04 -17.52
C SER A 49 11.67 18.81 -17.03
N ASN A 50 10.55 18.68 -17.75
CA ASN A 50 9.29 19.30 -17.33
C ASN A 50 8.62 18.51 -16.19
N VAL A 51 8.68 17.17 -16.19
CA VAL A 51 8.22 16.36 -15.05
C VAL A 51 9.03 16.68 -13.80
N LEU A 52 10.38 16.80 -13.93
CA LEU A 52 11.30 17.14 -12.84
C LEU A 52 11.15 18.58 -12.30
N ARG A 53 10.31 19.41 -12.88
CA ARG A 53 9.90 20.70 -12.29
C ARG A 53 8.79 20.56 -11.24
N TYR A 54 8.10 19.43 -11.24
CA TYR A 54 6.99 19.13 -10.33
C TYR A 54 7.35 18.12 -9.26
N PHE A 55 8.23 17.16 -9.59
CA PHE A 55 8.73 16.12 -8.72
C PHE A 55 10.24 16.01 -8.87
N GLU A 56 10.97 15.83 -7.79
CA GLU A 56 12.44 15.71 -7.81
C GLU A 56 12.92 14.40 -8.44
N SER A 57 12.10 13.34 -8.37
CA SER A 57 12.43 12.02 -8.90
C SER A 57 11.15 11.22 -9.23
N ARG A 58 11.34 10.07 -9.89
CA ARG A 58 10.30 9.05 -10.07
C ARG A 58 9.79 8.56 -8.72
N GLU A 59 10.71 8.37 -7.80
CA GLU A 59 10.45 7.84 -6.47
C GLU A 59 9.52 8.77 -5.67
N GLU A 60 9.70 10.09 -5.76
CA GLU A 60 8.77 11.04 -5.15
C GLU A 60 7.36 10.91 -5.71
N VAL A 61 7.21 10.73 -7.04
CA VAL A 61 5.89 10.47 -7.64
C VAL A 61 5.28 9.22 -7.06
N LEU A 62 6.04 8.13 -6.99
CA LEU A 62 5.56 6.83 -6.51
C LEU A 62 5.22 6.84 -5.02
N LEU A 63 5.97 7.58 -4.19
CA LEU A 63 5.63 7.76 -2.77
C LEU A 63 4.31 8.54 -2.59
N GLU A 64 4.04 9.55 -3.41
CA GLU A 64 2.76 10.26 -3.36
C GLU A 64 1.60 9.38 -3.86
N VAL A 65 1.81 8.57 -4.90
CA VAL A 65 0.82 7.58 -5.37
C VAL A 65 0.56 6.54 -4.28
N LEU A 66 1.62 6.01 -3.64
CA LEU A 66 1.50 5.08 -2.51
C LEU A 66 0.58 5.62 -1.42
N MET A 67 0.80 6.86 -0.98
CA MET A 67 -0.01 7.46 0.08
C MET A 67 -1.47 7.65 -0.32
N ARG A 68 -1.73 8.01 -1.58
CA ARG A 68 -3.09 8.15 -2.11
C ARG A 68 -3.81 6.79 -2.17
N SER A 69 -3.15 5.78 -2.73
CA SER A 69 -3.71 4.41 -2.82
C SER A 69 -3.92 3.81 -1.43
N ALA A 70 -2.99 4.02 -0.49
CA ALA A 70 -3.13 3.56 0.89
C ALA A 70 -4.33 4.22 1.59
N THR A 71 -4.53 5.53 1.42
CA THR A 71 -5.68 6.23 1.99
C THR A 71 -7.00 5.68 1.45
N ALA A 72 -7.09 5.46 0.13
CA ALA A 72 -8.29 4.88 -0.49
C ALA A 72 -8.55 3.45 0.01
N CYS A 73 -7.51 2.61 0.10
CA CYS A 73 -7.61 1.24 0.62
C CYS A 73 -8.06 1.19 2.09
N ILE A 74 -7.59 2.13 2.94
CA ILE A 74 -8.04 2.20 4.35
C ILE A 74 -9.52 2.59 4.44
N VAL A 75 -10.00 3.51 3.60
CA VAL A 75 -11.43 3.87 3.54
C VAL A 75 -12.27 2.66 3.12
N GLU A 76 -11.84 1.94 2.08
CA GLU A 76 -12.51 0.72 1.63
C GLU A 76 -12.52 -0.37 2.71
N LEU A 77 -11.41 -0.52 3.45
CA LEU A 77 -11.33 -1.44 4.58
C LEU A 77 -12.34 -1.08 5.67
N ASP A 78 -12.44 0.21 6.00
CA ASP A 78 -13.40 0.69 6.99
C ASP A 78 -14.85 0.42 6.59
N GLU A 79 -15.19 0.72 5.34
CA GLU A 79 -16.51 0.46 4.78
C GLU A 79 -16.83 -1.05 4.72
N ALA A 80 -15.86 -1.85 4.27
CA ALA A 80 -16.02 -3.30 4.19
C ALA A 80 -16.19 -3.94 5.59
N TRP A 81 -15.42 -3.45 6.58
CA TRP A 81 -15.57 -3.91 7.96
C TRP A 81 -16.91 -3.49 8.57
N ALA A 82 -17.35 -2.26 8.34
CA ALA A 82 -18.64 -1.77 8.82
C ALA A 82 -19.85 -2.54 8.25
N ALA A 83 -19.69 -3.18 7.11
CA ALA A 83 -20.71 -4.03 6.50
C ALA A 83 -20.79 -5.45 7.08
N GLU A 84 -19.78 -5.88 7.86
CA GLU A 84 -19.77 -7.19 8.49
C GLU A 84 -20.77 -7.24 9.67
N VAL A 85 -21.57 -8.31 9.72
CA VAL A 85 -22.58 -8.51 10.76
C VAL A 85 -22.13 -9.68 11.64
N LEU A 86 -21.35 -9.38 12.68
CA LEU A 86 -20.78 -10.41 13.56
C LEU A 86 -21.58 -10.62 14.86
N GLY A 87 -22.56 -9.75 15.18
CA GLY A 87 -23.32 -9.84 16.43
C GLY A 87 -22.41 -9.93 17.67
N ASP A 88 -22.69 -10.92 18.53
CA ASP A 88 -21.90 -11.19 19.74
C ASP A 88 -20.75 -12.18 19.48
N ALA A 89 -20.08 -12.11 18.32
CA ALA A 89 -18.98 -13.00 17.97
C ALA A 89 -17.84 -12.96 18.99
N ALA A 90 -17.29 -14.11 19.33
CA ALA A 90 -16.15 -14.24 20.21
C ALA A 90 -14.89 -13.62 19.59
N LEU A 91 -13.91 -13.21 20.43
CA LEU A 91 -12.68 -12.57 19.98
C LEU A 91 -11.96 -13.34 18.87
N PRO A 92 -11.78 -14.68 18.92
CA PRO A 92 -11.13 -15.40 17.81
C PRO A 92 -11.89 -15.29 16.49
N GLU A 93 -13.22 -15.32 16.53
CA GLU A 93 -14.07 -15.17 15.33
C GLU A 93 -13.96 -13.76 14.73
N ARG A 94 -13.89 -12.72 15.58
CA ARG A 94 -13.68 -11.34 15.14
C ARG A 94 -12.31 -11.15 14.50
N ILE A 95 -11.27 -11.76 15.06
CA ILE A 95 -9.91 -11.73 14.50
C ILE A 95 -9.89 -12.36 13.10
N GLU A 96 -10.45 -13.55 12.95
CA GLU A 96 -10.50 -14.24 11.65
C GLU A 96 -11.33 -13.45 10.62
N ALA A 97 -12.47 -12.91 11.02
CA ALA A 97 -13.30 -12.09 10.14
C ALA A 97 -12.59 -10.83 9.68
N PHE A 98 -11.94 -10.09 10.63
CA PHE A 98 -11.19 -8.90 10.28
C PHE A 98 -10.00 -9.22 9.36
N ALA A 99 -9.26 -10.27 9.65
CA ALA A 99 -8.15 -10.73 8.81
C ALA A 99 -8.61 -11.12 7.39
N ALA A 100 -9.77 -11.77 7.26
CA ALA A 100 -10.36 -12.13 5.97
C ALA A 100 -10.80 -10.88 5.17
N VAL A 101 -11.44 -9.90 5.83
CA VAL A 101 -11.83 -8.62 5.20
C VAL A 101 -10.59 -7.87 4.75
N TYR A 102 -9.58 -7.72 5.62
CA TYR A 102 -8.33 -7.07 5.28
C TYR A 102 -7.64 -7.71 4.08
N ALA A 103 -7.49 -9.04 4.09
CA ALA A 103 -6.83 -9.76 3.01
C ALA A 103 -7.56 -9.59 1.67
N ARG A 104 -8.89 -9.62 1.67
CA ARG A 104 -9.71 -9.40 0.47
C ARG A 104 -9.55 -7.98 -0.07
N VAL A 105 -9.66 -6.97 0.80
CA VAL A 105 -9.50 -5.55 0.41
C VAL A 105 -8.08 -5.28 -0.09
N ALA A 106 -7.05 -5.70 0.65
CA ALA A 106 -5.68 -5.50 0.25
C ALA A 106 -5.35 -6.18 -1.10
N ALA A 107 -5.83 -7.39 -1.33
CA ALA A 107 -5.62 -8.12 -2.59
C ALA A 107 -6.34 -7.49 -3.80
N ALA A 108 -7.35 -6.67 -3.58
CA ALA A 108 -8.00 -5.88 -4.64
C ALA A 108 -7.13 -4.70 -5.13
N HIS A 109 -6.05 -4.36 -4.39
CA HIS A 109 -5.12 -3.27 -4.69
C HIS A 109 -3.68 -3.79 -4.93
N PRO A 110 -3.43 -4.58 -5.99
CA PRO A 110 -2.10 -5.16 -6.24
C PRO A 110 -1.03 -4.09 -6.52
N ASP A 111 -1.41 -2.96 -7.11
CA ASP A 111 -0.55 -1.79 -7.32
C ASP A 111 -0.08 -1.17 -6.00
N LEU A 112 -0.96 -1.07 -5.00
CA LEU A 112 -0.60 -0.64 -3.66
C LEU A 112 0.37 -1.62 -2.99
N LEU A 113 0.10 -2.92 -3.08
CA LEU A 113 0.95 -3.95 -2.47
C LEU A 113 2.35 -3.97 -3.12
N ASP A 114 2.45 -3.75 -4.43
CA ASP A 114 3.74 -3.62 -5.14
C ASP A 114 4.50 -2.38 -4.67
N LEU A 115 3.83 -1.23 -4.53
CA LEU A 115 4.42 -0.01 -3.98
C LEU A 115 4.91 -0.21 -2.54
N VAL A 116 4.13 -0.86 -1.68
CA VAL A 116 4.52 -1.19 -0.29
C VAL A 116 5.73 -2.11 -0.28
N SER A 117 5.79 -3.12 -1.15
CA SER A 117 6.94 -4.03 -1.25
C SER A 117 8.23 -3.31 -1.66
N ALA A 118 8.13 -2.31 -2.54
CA ALA A 118 9.25 -1.54 -3.04
C ALA A 118 9.66 -0.37 -2.13
N GLN A 119 8.82 0.04 -1.18
CA GLN A 119 8.97 1.28 -0.41
C GLN A 119 10.35 1.43 0.22
N ALA A 120 10.73 0.55 1.14
CA ALA A 120 11.96 0.68 1.93
C ALA A 120 13.23 0.42 1.11
N SER A 121 13.16 -0.46 0.13
CA SER A 121 14.32 -0.91 -0.64
C SER A 121 14.63 0.00 -1.84
N VAL A 122 13.62 0.66 -2.40
CA VAL A 122 13.73 1.42 -3.66
C VAL A 122 13.26 2.84 -3.49
N LEU A 123 12.02 3.08 -3.03
CA LEU A 123 11.38 4.39 -3.14
C LEU A 123 11.99 5.43 -2.19
N GLU A 124 12.42 5.03 -0.99
CA GLU A 124 12.99 5.96 -0.01
C GLU A 124 14.47 6.27 -0.23
N ARG A 125 15.14 5.66 -1.21
CA ARG A 125 16.59 5.82 -1.42
C ARG A 125 16.98 7.01 -2.30
N ASN A 126 16.10 7.41 -3.21
CA ASN A 126 16.41 8.40 -4.27
C ASN A 126 15.54 9.65 -4.14
N VAL A 127 15.27 10.08 -2.93
CA VAL A 127 14.46 11.27 -2.62
C VAL A 127 15.14 12.12 -1.56
N SER A 128 14.83 13.42 -1.56
CA SER A 128 15.37 14.36 -0.57
C SER A 128 14.82 14.08 0.84
N THR A 129 15.53 14.59 1.84
CA THR A 129 15.06 14.54 3.24
C THR A 129 13.68 15.19 3.38
N GLU A 130 13.43 16.28 2.66
CA GLU A 130 12.17 17.01 2.67
C GLU A 130 11.02 16.13 2.12
N ALA A 131 11.26 15.40 1.03
CA ALA A 131 10.28 14.46 0.48
C ALA A 131 10.02 13.30 1.44
N ILE A 132 11.06 12.74 2.06
CA ILE A 132 10.90 11.68 3.09
C ILE A 132 10.08 12.20 4.27
N VAL A 133 10.35 13.41 4.77
CA VAL A 133 9.58 13.98 5.90
C VAL A 133 8.11 14.16 5.53
N ARG A 134 7.80 14.65 4.30
CA ARG A 134 6.41 14.75 3.82
C ARG A 134 5.74 13.37 3.77
N PHE A 135 6.43 12.40 3.18
CA PHE A 135 5.95 11.02 3.08
C PHE A 135 5.69 10.41 4.47
N LYS A 136 6.67 10.47 5.39
CA LYS A 136 6.52 9.88 6.74
C LYS A 136 5.40 10.54 7.56
N ARG A 137 5.17 11.85 7.40
CA ARG A 137 4.03 12.52 8.04
C ARG A 137 2.69 12.03 7.48
N ALA A 138 2.58 11.88 6.17
CA ALA A 138 1.38 11.32 5.55
C ALA A 138 1.18 9.85 5.95
N ALA A 139 2.27 9.06 6.00
CA ALA A 139 2.22 7.67 6.46
C ALA A 139 1.79 7.56 7.93
N LEU A 140 2.25 8.46 8.80
CA LEU A 140 1.81 8.52 10.20
C LEU A 140 0.30 8.78 10.30
N ALA A 141 -0.21 9.77 9.57
CA ALA A 141 -1.65 10.05 9.54
C ALA A 141 -2.48 8.87 8.99
N GLY A 142 -1.96 8.17 7.97
CA GLY A 142 -2.58 6.94 7.46
C GLY A 142 -2.57 5.82 8.49
N LEU A 143 -1.47 5.65 9.23
CA LEU A 143 -1.37 4.67 10.31
C LEU A 143 -2.34 4.96 11.45
N ASP A 144 -2.54 6.22 11.83
CA ASP A 144 -3.52 6.63 12.83
C ASP A 144 -4.94 6.26 12.39
N THR A 145 -5.27 6.47 11.10
CA THR A 145 -6.56 6.08 10.52
C THR A 145 -6.74 4.57 10.54
N LEU A 146 -5.75 3.81 10.07
CA LEU A 146 -5.77 2.33 10.09
C LEU A 146 -5.91 1.80 11.51
N SER A 147 -5.17 2.36 12.48
CA SER A 147 -5.25 2.00 13.90
C SER A 147 -6.66 2.21 14.46
N SER A 148 -7.35 3.26 14.04
CA SER A 148 -8.73 3.50 14.43
C SER A 148 -9.68 2.42 13.88
N VAL A 149 -9.48 1.96 12.64
CA VAL A 149 -10.23 0.83 12.07
C VAL A 149 -9.97 -0.45 12.87
N ILE A 150 -8.69 -0.75 13.15
CA ILE A 150 -8.27 -1.92 13.93
C ILE A 150 -8.88 -1.89 15.35
N THR A 151 -8.83 -0.76 16.05
CA THR A 151 -9.39 -0.61 17.40
C THR A 151 -10.90 -0.81 17.42
N ARG A 152 -11.63 -0.39 16.38
CA ARG A 152 -13.07 -0.67 16.27
C ARG A 152 -13.35 -2.16 16.03
N ALA A 153 -12.50 -2.84 15.29
CA ALA A 153 -12.65 -4.26 15.02
C ALA A 153 -12.27 -5.13 16.23
N ILE A 154 -11.15 -4.81 16.87
CA ILE A 154 -10.54 -5.56 17.98
C ILE A 154 -10.17 -4.58 19.12
N PRO A 155 -11.16 -4.12 19.91
CA PRO A 155 -10.92 -3.15 20.98
C PRO A 155 -9.91 -3.61 22.03
N GLU A 156 -9.75 -4.92 22.18
CA GLU A 156 -8.81 -5.56 23.13
C GLU A 156 -7.35 -5.23 22.83
N LEU A 157 -7.02 -4.79 21.60
CA LEU A 157 -5.65 -4.35 21.26
C LEU A 157 -5.25 -3.03 21.95
N GLY A 158 -6.23 -2.17 22.27
CA GLY A 158 -5.95 -0.90 22.95
C GLY A 158 -4.81 -0.11 22.27
N ASP A 159 -3.79 0.24 23.07
CA ASP A 159 -2.61 1.02 22.61
C ASP A 159 -1.68 0.25 21.67
N ASP A 160 -1.86 -1.07 21.49
CA ASP A 160 -1.06 -1.88 20.57
C ASP A 160 -1.56 -1.82 19.11
N ALA A 161 -2.74 -1.25 18.85
CA ALA A 161 -3.30 -1.15 17.50
C ALA A 161 -2.36 -0.48 16.47
N PRO A 162 -1.60 0.59 16.77
CA PRO A 162 -0.63 1.17 15.82
C PRO A 162 0.52 0.21 15.49
N VAL A 163 1.00 -0.56 16.45
CA VAL A 163 2.06 -1.56 16.24
C VAL A 163 1.54 -2.67 15.33
N VAL A 164 0.34 -3.18 15.60
CA VAL A 164 -0.34 -4.17 14.75
C VAL A 164 -0.51 -3.63 13.33
N GLY A 165 -1.03 -2.41 13.16
CA GLY A 165 -1.20 -1.78 11.85
C GLY A 165 0.11 -1.66 11.06
N SER A 166 1.20 -1.26 11.74
CA SER A 166 2.53 -1.18 11.13
C SER A 166 3.06 -2.55 10.67
N LEU A 167 2.86 -3.58 11.48
CA LEU A 167 3.24 -4.96 11.15
C LEU A 167 2.39 -5.51 9.99
N MET A 168 1.09 -5.26 9.99
CA MET A 168 0.19 -5.64 8.89
C MET A 168 0.66 -5.06 7.56
N LEU A 169 0.99 -3.75 7.51
CA LEU A 169 1.50 -3.11 6.30
C LEU A 169 2.83 -3.73 5.84
N THR A 170 3.77 -3.93 6.76
CA THR A 170 5.09 -4.52 6.47
C THR A 170 4.94 -5.94 5.90
N LEU A 171 4.13 -6.78 6.55
CA LEU A 171 3.88 -8.14 6.11
C LEU A 171 3.13 -8.19 4.79
N SER A 172 2.22 -7.24 4.52
CA SER A 172 1.51 -7.19 3.25
C SER A 172 2.44 -7.01 2.06
N GLY A 173 3.44 -6.13 2.16
CA GLY A 173 4.46 -5.99 1.13
C GLY A 173 5.32 -7.24 0.96
N ALA A 174 5.71 -7.88 2.07
CA ALA A 174 6.51 -9.10 2.05
C ALA A 174 5.73 -10.29 1.46
N VAL A 175 4.47 -10.48 1.89
CA VAL A 175 3.59 -11.55 1.38
C VAL A 175 3.32 -11.35 -0.11
N TYR A 176 3.05 -10.12 -0.54
CA TYR A 176 2.85 -9.81 -1.96
C TYR A 176 4.09 -10.16 -2.79
N ALA A 177 5.28 -9.74 -2.35
CA ALA A 177 6.52 -10.09 -3.05
C ALA A 177 6.74 -11.60 -3.17
N GLN A 178 6.42 -12.37 -2.12
CA GLN A 178 6.51 -13.83 -2.13
C GLN A 178 5.45 -14.48 -3.03
N ALA A 179 4.23 -13.95 -3.06
CA ALA A 179 3.17 -14.43 -3.94
C ALA A 179 3.52 -14.21 -5.43
N GLU A 180 4.07 -13.03 -5.76
CA GLU A 180 4.56 -12.75 -7.12
C GLU A 180 5.74 -13.65 -7.50
N GLN A 181 6.69 -13.86 -6.59
CA GLN A 181 7.79 -14.81 -6.79
C GLN A 181 7.26 -16.23 -7.04
N SER A 182 6.27 -16.68 -6.27
CA SER A 182 5.65 -18.01 -6.43
C SER A 182 5.03 -18.19 -7.81
N ARG A 183 4.37 -17.15 -8.32
CA ARG A 183 3.77 -17.15 -9.66
C ARG A 183 4.83 -17.27 -10.76
N LEU A 184 5.97 -16.61 -10.59
CA LEU A 184 7.10 -16.71 -11.54
C LEU A 184 7.79 -18.08 -11.50
N CYS A 185 7.75 -18.78 -10.36
CA CYS A 185 8.38 -20.09 -10.14
C CYS A 185 7.44 -21.27 -10.41
N GLU A 186 6.23 -21.07 -10.91
CA GLU A 186 5.22 -22.11 -11.12
C GLU A 186 5.75 -23.30 -11.92
N SER A 187 6.55 -23.06 -12.95
CA SER A 187 7.18 -24.13 -13.75
C SER A 187 8.11 -25.03 -12.94
N ALA A 188 8.82 -24.46 -11.93
CA ALA A 188 9.69 -25.23 -11.05
C ALA A 188 8.86 -26.15 -10.14
N TYR A 189 7.72 -25.69 -9.65
CA TYR A 189 6.82 -26.49 -8.82
C TYR A 189 6.15 -27.63 -9.60
N LEU A 190 5.99 -27.48 -10.91
CA LEU A 190 5.51 -28.56 -11.78
C LEU A 190 6.58 -29.63 -12.04
N VAL A 191 7.86 -29.23 -12.09
CA VAL A 191 8.99 -30.14 -12.27
C VAL A 191 9.30 -30.93 -10.99
N ASP A 192 9.27 -30.26 -9.84
CA ASP A 192 9.48 -30.87 -8.53
C ASP A 192 8.36 -30.45 -7.57
N PRO A 193 7.32 -31.32 -7.39
CA PRO A 193 6.21 -31.02 -6.50
C PRO A 193 6.60 -30.80 -5.03
N ALA A 194 7.77 -31.29 -4.56
CA ALA A 194 8.23 -31.05 -3.21
C ALA A 194 8.52 -29.55 -2.94
N LEU A 195 8.83 -28.79 -4.00
CA LEU A 195 9.04 -27.34 -3.91
C LEU A 195 7.72 -26.55 -3.71
N ALA A 196 6.57 -27.17 -3.85
CA ALA A 196 5.27 -26.51 -3.66
C ALA A 196 5.08 -25.99 -2.21
N VAL A 197 5.89 -26.44 -1.26
CA VAL A 197 5.94 -25.87 0.11
C VAL A 197 6.29 -24.37 0.13
N PHE A 198 6.98 -23.88 -0.90
CA PHE A 198 7.31 -22.47 -1.07
C PHE A 198 6.24 -21.64 -1.79
N ARG A 199 5.16 -22.30 -2.26
CA ARG A 199 4.06 -21.61 -2.95
C ARG A 199 3.31 -20.74 -1.95
N VAL A 200 3.16 -19.47 -2.28
CA VAL A 200 2.39 -18.49 -1.48
C VAL A 200 1.19 -18.03 -2.29
N GLU A 201 0.00 -18.24 -1.76
CA GLU A 201 -1.24 -17.68 -2.27
C GLU A 201 -1.57 -16.41 -1.52
N LEU A 202 -1.75 -15.29 -2.23
CA LEU A 202 -1.80 -13.95 -1.66
C LEU A 202 -2.87 -13.82 -0.55
N VAL A 203 -4.13 -14.12 -0.85
CA VAL A 203 -5.24 -13.89 0.10
C VAL A 203 -5.12 -14.77 1.34
N PRO A 204 -4.96 -16.10 1.25
CA PRO A 204 -4.79 -16.95 2.44
C PRO A 204 -3.57 -16.57 3.28
N ALA A 205 -2.46 -16.19 2.64
CA ALA A 205 -1.24 -15.80 3.35
C ALA A 205 -1.40 -14.45 4.07
N LEU A 206 -2.05 -13.47 3.46
CA LEU A 206 -2.38 -12.18 4.10
C LEU A 206 -3.31 -12.40 5.30
N GLN A 207 -4.38 -13.18 5.13
CA GLN A 207 -5.31 -13.49 6.22
C GLN A 207 -4.58 -14.14 7.40
N SER A 208 -3.80 -15.19 7.14
CA SER A 208 -3.05 -15.90 8.18
C SER A 208 -2.04 -14.98 8.88
N ALA A 209 -1.32 -14.15 8.13
CA ALA A 209 -0.34 -13.21 8.70
C ALA A 209 -1.03 -12.19 9.63
N VAL A 210 -2.15 -11.60 9.20
CA VAL A 210 -2.89 -10.62 9.99
C VAL A 210 -3.48 -11.24 11.25
N ALA A 211 -4.16 -12.40 11.13
CA ALA A 211 -4.71 -13.10 12.28
C ALA A 211 -3.62 -13.46 13.29
N THR A 212 -2.47 -13.95 12.81
CA THR A 212 -1.32 -14.31 13.66
C THR A 212 -0.75 -13.10 14.39
N VAL A 213 -0.58 -11.96 13.72
CA VAL A 213 -0.07 -10.72 14.36
C VAL A 213 -1.02 -10.25 15.45
N ILE A 214 -2.32 -10.20 15.18
CA ILE A 214 -3.32 -9.77 16.16
C ILE A 214 -3.34 -10.73 17.35
N ALA A 215 -3.49 -12.03 17.13
CA ALA A 215 -3.54 -13.03 18.19
C ALA A 215 -2.24 -13.06 19.00
N GLY A 216 -1.06 -12.99 18.34
CA GLY A 216 0.23 -12.96 19.01
C GLY A 216 0.46 -11.70 19.83
N THR A 217 -0.10 -10.56 19.45
CA THR A 217 -0.02 -9.31 20.22
C THR A 217 -0.88 -9.42 21.48
N LEU A 218 -2.09 -9.95 21.37
CA LEU A 218 -3.01 -10.12 22.49
C LEU A 218 -2.57 -11.19 23.50
N ALA A 219 -1.68 -12.09 23.12
CA ALA A 219 -1.15 -13.16 24.00
C ALA A 219 0.05 -12.73 24.86
N ARG A 220 0.54 -11.49 24.73
CA ARG A 220 1.66 -10.94 25.50
C ARG A 220 1.21 -10.37 26.82
#